data_19299f0fa1651e47ae0463cdc388af5b
#
_entry.id   19299f0fa1651e47ae0463cdc388af5b
#
_cell.length_a   1.000
_cell.length_b   1.000
_cell.length_c   1.000
_cell.angle_alpha   90.00
_cell.angle_beta   90.00
_cell.angle_gamma   90.00
#
_symmetry.space_group_name_H-M   'P 1'
#
loop_
_entity.id
_entity.type
_entity.pdbx_description
1 polymer ?
#
loop_
_entity_poly.entity_id
_entity_poly.type
_entity_poly.pdbx_seq_one_letter_code
_entity_poly.pdbx_strand_id
1 'polypeptide(L)'
;MGRWLEHSVTSEINAPVEQVWAVWSDLEAMPRWMRWIESVVTEPGNPDLTDWTLAAQGFRFHWKARITQRVEAHQLHWESVGGLPTKGAVRFYPQADGRTAVKLSVSYELPGVLAPLMEPSILGGIVTKELQANLDRFRDLVEDIYR
;
A
#
# COMPACT_ATOMS: atom_id res chain seq x y z
N MET A 1 9.11 2.59 -23.30
CA MET A 1 8.04 1.88 -22.58
C MET A 1 8.60 1.27 -21.33
N GLY A 2 7.93 1.51 -20.22
CA GLY A 2 8.35 0.95 -18.95
C GLY A 2 7.90 -0.49 -18.78
N ARG A 3 8.59 -1.20 -17.90
CA ARG A 3 8.22 -2.54 -17.50
C ARG A 3 7.45 -2.46 -16.19
N TRP A 4 6.25 -3.01 -16.17
CA TRP A 4 5.43 -3.05 -14.96
C TRP A 4 5.71 -4.32 -14.17
N LEU A 5 5.83 -4.16 -12.86
CA LEU A 5 5.93 -5.26 -11.91
C LEU A 5 4.67 -5.27 -11.05
N GLU A 6 4.20 -6.48 -10.71
CA GLU A 6 2.99 -6.65 -9.91
C GLU A 6 3.30 -7.49 -8.67
N HIS A 7 2.69 -7.14 -7.57
CA HIS A 7 2.83 -7.85 -6.30
C HIS A 7 1.48 -7.99 -5.64
N SER A 8 1.29 -9.10 -4.93
CA SER A 8 0.08 -9.33 -4.16
C SER A 8 0.44 -10.05 -2.87
N VAL A 9 -0.01 -9.51 -1.75
CA VAL A 9 0.24 -10.09 -0.44
C VAL A 9 -1.06 -10.12 0.35
N THR A 10 -1.16 -11.05 1.29
CA THR A 10 -2.35 -11.22 2.12
C THR A 10 -1.97 -11.35 3.58
N SER A 11 -2.90 -10.96 4.45
CA SER A 11 -2.76 -11.18 5.89
C SER A 11 -4.15 -11.39 6.48
N GLU A 12 -4.22 -12.22 7.51
CA GLU A 12 -5.44 -12.42 8.26
C GLU A 12 -5.32 -11.69 9.59
N ILE A 13 -6.30 -10.83 9.89
CA ILE A 13 -6.25 -9.93 11.03
C ILE A 13 -7.37 -10.30 12.00
N ASN A 14 -7.03 -10.47 13.26
CA ASN A 14 -8.00 -10.82 14.30
C ASN A 14 -8.74 -9.57 14.79
N ALA A 15 -9.55 -9.00 13.89
CA ALA A 15 -10.38 -7.84 14.15
C ALA A 15 -11.49 -7.77 13.11
N PRO A 16 -12.66 -7.21 13.47
CA PRO A 16 -13.75 -7.04 12.49
C PRO A 16 -13.38 -6.01 11.43
N VAL A 17 -14.02 -6.13 10.27
CA VAL A 17 -13.65 -5.36 9.07
C VAL A 17 -13.75 -3.85 9.28
N GLU A 18 -14.69 -3.39 10.09
CA GLU A 18 -14.86 -1.96 10.38
C GLU A 18 -13.63 -1.38 11.06
N GLN A 19 -13.03 -2.14 11.97
CA GLN A 19 -11.82 -1.71 12.68
C GLN A 19 -10.61 -1.72 11.73
N VAL A 20 -10.49 -2.75 10.92
CA VAL A 20 -9.39 -2.86 9.94
C VAL A 20 -9.48 -1.70 8.95
N TRP A 21 -10.67 -1.43 8.44
CA TRP A 21 -10.91 -0.31 7.52
C TRP A 21 -10.54 1.03 8.15
N ALA A 22 -10.94 1.26 9.40
CA ALA A 22 -10.68 2.52 10.09
C ALA A 22 -9.17 2.84 10.16
N VAL A 23 -8.34 1.82 10.36
CA VAL A 23 -6.89 2.02 10.42
C VAL A 23 -6.31 2.23 9.01
N TRP A 24 -6.70 1.40 8.04
CA TRP A 24 -6.19 1.54 6.68
C TRP A 24 -6.57 2.86 6.03
N SER A 25 -7.81 3.29 6.19
CA SER A 25 -8.33 4.48 5.50
C SER A 25 -7.73 5.78 6.01
N ASP A 26 -7.01 5.76 7.13
CA ASP A 26 -6.20 6.89 7.58
C ASP A 26 -4.86 6.87 6.83
N LEU A 27 -4.90 7.33 5.57
CA LEU A 27 -3.76 7.19 4.67
C LEU A 27 -2.52 7.96 5.12
N GLU A 28 -2.70 9.09 5.79
CA GLU A 28 -1.57 9.88 6.27
C GLU A 28 -0.82 9.20 7.41
N ALA A 29 -1.44 8.20 8.05
CA ALA A 29 -0.78 7.41 9.09
C ALA A 29 -0.04 6.19 8.52
N MET A 30 -0.10 5.97 7.21
CA MET A 30 0.49 4.80 6.56
C MET A 30 1.99 4.61 6.84
N PRO A 31 2.81 5.67 6.98
CA PRO A 31 4.22 5.48 7.32
C PRO A 31 4.47 4.74 8.65
N ARG A 32 3.46 4.64 9.50
CA ARG A 32 3.57 3.93 10.79
C ARG A 32 3.79 2.42 10.59
N TRP A 33 3.32 1.87 9.49
CA TRP A 33 3.44 0.43 9.23
C TRP A 33 4.04 0.11 7.86
N MET A 34 4.04 1.05 6.92
CA MET A 34 4.64 0.89 5.60
C MET A 34 5.97 1.66 5.59
N ARG A 35 7.06 0.96 5.91
CA ARG A 35 8.33 1.60 6.26
C ARG A 35 9.00 2.38 5.15
N TRP A 36 8.82 1.94 3.89
CA TRP A 36 9.42 2.67 2.78
C TRP A 36 8.65 3.93 2.42
N ILE A 37 7.44 4.07 2.90
CA ILE A 37 6.66 5.29 2.68
C ILE A 37 7.07 6.31 3.73
N GLU A 38 7.73 7.38 3.27
CA GLU A 38 8.19 8.46 4.14
C GLU A 38 7.04 9.37 4.54
N SER A 39 6.15 9.68 3.59
CA SER A 39 5.00 10.54 3.86
C SER A 39 3.86 10.29 2.89
N VAL A 40 2.65 10.51 3.37
CA VAL A 40 1.44 10.58 2.56
C VAL A 40 0.72 11.86 2.99
N VAL A 41 0.49 12.76 2.06
CA VAL A 41 -0.18 14.04 2.34
C VAL A 41 -1.43 14.15 1.48
N THR A 42 -2.58 14.29 2.13
CA THR A 42 -3.85 14.49 1.44
C THR A 42 -3.94 15.93 0.98
N GLU A 43 -4.37 16.15 -0.26
CA GLU A 43 -4.52 17.50 -0.79
C GLU A 43 -5.65 18.23 -0.08
N PRO A 44 -5.44 19.47 0.38
CA PRO A 44 -6.50 20.24 1.02
C PRO A 44 -7.71 20.38 0.11
N GLY A 45 -8.89 20.04 0.63
CA GLY A 45 -10.13 20.15 -0.13
C GLY A 45 -10.42 19.00 -1.09
N ASN A 46 -9.51 18.03 -1.20
CA ASN A 46 -9.74 16.88 -2.07
C ASN A 46 -9.18 15.60 -1.43
N PRO A 47 -10.00 14.86 -0.67
CA PRO A 47 -9.54 13.67 0.04
C PRO A 47 -9.16 12.50 -0.88
N ASP A 48 -9.50 12.58 -2.16
CA ASP A 48 -9.16 11.52 -3.13
C ASP A 48 -7.81 11.74 -3.80
N LEU A 49 -7.13 12.87 -3.53
CA LEU A 49 -5.79 13.12 -4.05
C LEU A 49 -4.78 13.11 -2.92
N THR A 50 -3.72 12.32 -3.10
CA THR A 50 -2.66 12.19 -2.09
C THR A 50 -1.29 12.26 -2.75
N ASP A 51 -0.36 12.91 -2.05
CA ASP A 51 1.05 12.99 -2.47
C ASP A 51 1.86 12.01 -1.65
N TRP A 52 2.59 11.14 -2.33
CA TRP A 52 3.35 10.06 -1.72
C TRP A 52 4.84 10.27 -1.93
N THR A 53 5.62 9.99 -0.89
CA THR A 53 7.07 9.94 -0.97
C THR A 53 7.53 8.57 -0.47
N LEU A 54 8.29 7.88 -1.30
CA LEU A 54 8.90 6.59 -0.97
C LEU A 54 10.41 6.77 -0.90
N ALA A 55 11.03 6.28 0.15
CA ALA A 55 12.49 6.32 0.32
C ALA A 55 12.97 4.91 0.68
N ALA A 56 13.78 4.33 -0.19
CA ALA A 56 14.27 2.96 -0.01
C ALA A 56 15.58 2.76 -0.75
N GLN A 57 16.51 2.02 -0.16
CA GLN A 57 17.77 1.62 -0.80
C GLN A 57 18.58 2.79 -1.36
N GLY A 58 18.49 3.95 -0.71
CA GLY A 58 19.20 5.17 -1.17
C GLY A 58 18.46 5.93 -2.25
N PHE A 59 17.32 5.47 -2.67
CA PHE A 59 16.51 6.15 -3.68
C PHE A 59 15.28 6.78 -3.06
N ARG A 60 14.78 7.84 -3.70
CA ARG A 60 13.55 8.52 -3.27
C ARG A 60 12.69 8.76 -4.49
N PHE A 61 11.41 8.37 -4.38
CA PHE A 61 10.44 8.51 -5.46
C PHE A 61 9.22 9.26 -4.96
N HIS A 62 8.60 10.02 -5.87
CA HIS A 62 7.38 10.77 -5.60
C HIS A 62 6.31 10.40 -6.60
N TRP A 63 5.06 10.41 -6.16
CA TRP A 63 3.92 10.35 -7.06
C TRP A 63 2.72 11.01 -6.40
N LYS A 64 1.80 11.46 -7.25
CA LYS A 64 0.47 11.88 -6.81
C LYS A 64 -0.50 10.78 -7.21
N ALA A 65 -1.34 10.35 -6.30
CA ALA A 65 -2.29 9.27 -6.53
C ALA A 65 -3.71 9.77 -6.37
N ARG A 66 -4.58 9.24 -7.22
CA ARG A 66 -6.02 9.46 -7.11
C ARG A 66 -6.67 8.17 -6.62
N ILE A 67 -7.57 8.28 -5.65
CA ILE A 67 -8.41 7.16 -5.27
C ILE A 67 -9.48 7.04 -6.35
N THR A 68 -9.48 5.91 -7.07
CA THR A 68 -10.40 5.65 -8.19
C THR A 68 -11.65 4.93 -7.74
N GLN A 69 -11.60 4.23 -6.61
CA GLN A 69 -12.74 3.54 -6.06
C GLN A 69 -12.59 3.44 -4.54
N ARG A 70 -13.63 3.83 -3.82
CA ARG A 70 -13.70 3.73 -2.37
C ARG A 70 -15.04 3.14 -1.99
N VAL A 71 -15.02 1.91 -1.47
CA VAL A 71 -16.20 1.24 -0.94
C VAL A 71 -15.90 0.90 0.52
N GLU A 72 -16.52 1.63 1.45
CA GLU A 72 -16.23 1.51 2.88
C GLU A 72 -16.28 0.07 3.35
N ALA A 73 -15.24 -0.35 4.09
CA ALA A 73 -15.10 -1.69 4.64
C ALA A 73 -15.02 -2.81 3.60
N HIS A 74 -14.87 -2.48 2.30
CA HIS A 74 -14.77 -3.46 1.22
C HIS A 74 -13.49 -3.32 0.42
N GLN A 75 -13.23 -2.13 -0.12
CA GLN A 75 -12.06 -1.94 -1.00
C GLN A 75 -11.71 -0.48 -1.20
N LEU A 76 -10.43 -0.28 -1.53
CA LEU A 76 -9.89 1.02 -1.90
C LEU A 76 -8.96 0.79 -3.09
N HIS A 77 -9.19 1.51 -4.19
CA HIS A 77 -8.34 1.45 -5.37
C HIS A 77 -7.72 2.81 -5.61
N TRP A 78 -6.48 2.83 -6.09
CA TRP A 78 -5.78 4.09 -6.40
C TRP A 78 -4.88 3.89 -7.61
N GLU A 79 -4.57 5.01 -8.27
CA GLU A 79 -3.58 5.03 -9.33
C GLU A 79 -2.89 6.39 -9.37
N SER A 80 -1.65 6.40 -9.83
CA SER A 80 -0.89 7.64 -9.94
C SER A 80 -1.41 8.49 -11.09
N VAL A 81 -1.42 9.80 -10.86
CA VAL A 81 -1.77 10.81 -11.89
C VAL A 81 -0.59 11.71 -12.19
N GLY A 82 0.58 11.41 -11.63
CA GLY A 82 1.83 12.11 -11.88
C GLY A 82 2.93 11.49 -11.05
N GLY A 83 4.17 11.61 -11.52
CA GLY A 83 5.32 11.02 -10.86
C GLY A 83 5.52 9.55 -11.22
N LEU A 84 6.00 8.75 -10.29
CA LEU A 84 6.23 7.32 -10.50
C LEU A 84 4.92 6.63 -10.90
N PRO A 85 4.86 5.96 -12.06
CA PRO A 85 3.66 5.20 -12.43
C PRO A 85 3.43 4.05 -11.46
N THR A 86 2.28 4.09 -10.77
CA THR A 86 1.91 3.06 -9.81
C THR A 86 0.40 3.00 -9.68
N LYS A 87 -0.11 1.83 -9.34
CA LYS A 87 -1.51 1.63 -9.02
C LYS A 87 -1.63 0.51 -8.01
N GLY A 88 -2.74 0.50 -7.29
CA GLY A 88 -2.93 -0.52 -6.29
C GLY A 88 -4.37 -0.67 -5.87
N ALA A 89 -4.59 -1.71 -5.09
CA ALA A 89 -5.89 -1.98 -4.50
C ALA A 89 -5.69 -2.72 -3.18
N VAL A 90 -6.54 -2.42 -2.23
CA VAL A 90 -6.67 -3.22 -1.03
C VAL A 90 -8.11 -3.68 -0.92
N ARG A 91 -8.29 -4.96 -0.60
CA ARG A 91 -9.61 -5.55 -0.42
C ARG A 91 -9.69 -6.21 0.95
N PHE A 92 -10.88 -6.10 1.54
CA PHE A 92 -11.15 -6.59 2.89
C PHE A 92 -12.23 -7.65 2.80
N TYR A 93 -11.95 -8.83 3.34
CA TYR A 93 -12.86 -9.98 3.29
C TYR A 93 -13.20 -10.40 4.72
N PRO A 94 -14.40 -10.03 5.21
CA PRO A 94 -14.84 -10.50 6.52
C PRO A 94 -14.94 -12.02 6.54
N GLN A 95 -14.44 -12.64 7.59
CA GLN A 95 -14.48 -14.09 7.77
C GLN A 95 -15.60 -14.48 8.72
N ALA A 96 -16.04 -15.74 8.65
CA ALA A 96 -17.14 -16.23 9.47
C ALA A 96 -16.85 -16.18 10.98
N ASP A 97 -15.58 -16.22 11.35
CA ASP A 97 -15.14 -16.20 12.76
C ASP A 97 -14.89 -14.79 13.30
N GLY A 98 -15.26 -13.74 12.55
CA GLY A 98 -15.08 -12.36 12.96
C GLY A 98 -13.71 -11.76 12.61
N ARG A 99 -12.84 -12.53 11.98
CA ARG A 99 -11.57 -12.05 11.47
C ARG A 99 -11.76 -11.38 10.12
N THR A 100 -10.71 -10.70 9.65
CA THR A 100 -10.71 -10.04 8.34
C THR A 100 -9.47 -10.47 7.57
N ALA A 101 -9.65 -10.98 6.37
CA ALA A 101 -8.54 -11.20 5.45
C ALA A 101 -8.33 -9.92 4.64
N VAL A 102 -7.08 -9.48 4.51
CA VAL A 102 -6.71 -8.29 3.76
C VAL A 102 -5.82 -8.71 2.61
N LYS A 103 -6.17 -8.28 1.40
CA LYS A 103 -5.35 -8.51 0.20
C LYS A 103 -4.90 -7.18 -0.36
N LEU A 104 -3.59 -6.98 -0.41
CA LEU A 104 -2.97 -5.80 -0.99
C LEU A 104 -2.35 -6.18 -2.32
N SER A 105 -2.69 -5.46 -3.39
CA SER A 105 -2.11 -5.63 -4.71
C SER A 105 -1.49 -4.30 -5.13
N VAL A 106 -0.25 -4.33 -5.59
CA VAL A 106 0.49 -3.14 -5.99
C VAL A 106 1.17 -3.42 -7.31
N SER A 107 1.07 -2.47 -8.24
CA SER A 107 1.77 -2.51 -9.52
C SER A 107 2.49 -1.19 -9.72
N TYR A 108 3.68 -1.24 -10.31
CA TYR A 108 4.44 -0.04 -10.62
C TYR A 108 5.31 -0.27 -11.86
N GLU A 109 5.64 0.81 -12.53
CA GLU A 109 6.60 0.76 -13.62
C GLU A 109 8.00 0.78 -13.04
N LEU A 110 8.86 -0.15 -13.48
CA LEU A 110 10.23 -0.24 -12.98
C LEU A 110 10.95 1.07 -13.25
N PRO A 111 11.43 1.78 -12.20
CA PRO A 111 12.18 3.01 -12.40
C PRO A 111 13.45 2.76 -13.21
N GLY A 112 13.68 3.58 -14.26
CA GLY A 112 14.83 3.42 -15.14
C GLY A 112 16.18 3.51 -14.40
N VAL A 113 16.24 4.26 -13.30
CA VAL A 113 17.45 4.39 -12.49
C VAL A 113 17.83 3.07 -11.82
N LEU A 114 16.88 2.17 -11.59
CA LEU A 114 17.12 0.86 -10.98
C LEU A 114 17.42 -0.22 -12.00
N ALA A 115 16.97 -0.05 -13.25
CA ALA A 115 17.11 -1.07 -14.28
C ALA A 115 18.55 -1.56 -14.50
N PRO A 116 19.57 -0.67 -14.55
CA PRO A 116 20.95 -1.13 -14.72
C PRO A 116 21.59 -1.65 -13.43
N LEU A 117 20.95 -1.48 -12.28
CA LEU A 117 21.51 -1.82 -10.97
C LEU A 117 20.98 -3.14 -10.42
N MET A 118 19.81 -3.57 -10.90
CA MET A 118 19.17 -4.74 -10.28
C MET A 118 18.26 -5.45 -11.27
N GLU A 119 18.38 -6.78 -11.30
CA GLU A 119 17.48 -7.62 -12.08
C GLU A 119 16.04 -7.45 -11.58
N PRO A 120 15.04 -7.35 -12.49
CA PRO A 120 13.65 -7.21 -12.07
C PRO A 120 13.16 -8.32 -11.14
N SER A 121 13.63 -9.56 -11.33
CA SER A 121 13.23 -10.67 -10.45
C SER A 121 13.78 -10.50 -9.03
N ILE A 122 14.99 -9.97 -8.90
CA ILE A 122 15.58 -9.70 -7.58
C ILE A 122 14.84 -8.57 -6.89
N LEU A 123 14.60 -7.48 -7.62
CA LEU A 123 13.84 -6.35 -7.10
C LEU A 123 12.43 -6.78 -6.69
N GLY A 124 11.78 -7.59 -7.54
CA GLY A 124 10.43 -8.10 -7.25
C GLY A 124 10.38 -8.89 -5.95
N GLY A 125 11.40 -9.72 -5.70
CA GLY A 125 11.49 -10.48 -4.46
C GLY A 125 11.66 -9.58 -3.24
N ILE A 126 12.48 -8.54 -3.35
CA ILE A 126 12.69 -7.58 -2.27
C ILE A 126 11.39 -6.84 -1.96
N VAL A 127 10.68 -6.38 -2.99
CA VAL A 127 9.43 -5.63 -2.83
C VAL A 127 8.35 -6.51 -2.23
N THR A 128 8.20 -7.74 -2.72
CA THR A 128 7.19 -8.67 -2.18
C THR A 128 7.42 -8.93 -0.69
N LYS A 129 8.68 -9.16 -0.33
CA LYS A 129 9.03 -9.41 1.07
C LYS A 129 8.74 -8.18 1.94
N GLU A 130 9.04 -6.99 1.44
CA GLU A 130 8.77 -5.74 2.17
C GLU A 130 7.27 -5.51 2.31
N LEU A 131 6.49 -5.72 1.25
CA LEU A 131 5.04 -5.56 1.30
C LEU A 131 4.41 -6.52 2.31
N GLN A 132 4.86 -7.78 2.34
CA GLN A 132 4.36 -8.75 3.32
C GLN A 132 4.71 -8.31 4.73
N ALA A 133 5.94 -7.85 4.96
CA ALA A 133 6.35 -7.36 6.27
C ALA A 133 5.54 -6.13 6.70
N ASN A 134 5.24 -5.23 5.75
CA ASN A 134 4.40 -4.07 6.02
C ASN A 134 2.98 -4.49 6.41
N LEU A 135 2.42 -5.46 5.69
CA LEU A 135 1.07 -5.94 5.98
C LEU A 135 1.01 -6.65 7.34
N ASP A 136 2.08 -7.37 7.69
CA ASP A 136 2.19 -7.98 9.02
C ASP A 136 2.25 -6.91 10.12
N ARG A 137 2.97 -5.83 9.89
CA ARG A 137 3.01 -4.69 10.83
C ARG A 137 1.65 -4.02 10.95
N PHE A 138 0.93 -3.89 9.84
CA PHE A 138 -0.44 -3.37 9.84
C PHE A 138 -1.34 -4.25 10.70
N ARG A 139 -1.27 -5.57 10.52
CA ARG A 139 -2.01 -6.53 11.36
C ARG A 139 -1.73 -6.30 12.84
N ASP A 140 -0.45 -6.23 13.18
CA ASP A 140 -0.06 -6.06 14.58
C ASP A 140 -0.56 -4.73 15.14
N LEU A 141 -0.51 -3.67 14.34
CA LEU A 141 -1.02 -2.35 14.74
C LEU A 141 -2.52 -2.39 15.01
N VAL A 142 -3.30 -2.99 14.11
CA VAL A 142 -4.75 -3.10 14.29
C VAL A 142 -5.07 -3.90 15.54
N GLU A 143 -4.43 -5.05 15.71
CA GLU A 143 -4.69 -5.92 16.86
C GLU A 143 -4.31 -5.25 18.18
N ASP A 144 -3.25 -4.44 18.18
CA ASP A 144 -2.86 -3.68 19.37
C ASP A 144 -3.86 -2.56 19.69
N ILE A 145 -4.33 -1.83 18.69
CA ILE A 145 -5.28 -0.72 18.90
C ILE A 145 -6.59 -1.23 19.50
N TYR A 146 -7.06 -2.37 19.03
CA TYR A 146 -8.38 -2.89 19.40
C TYR A 146 -8.32 -4.09 20.34
N ARG A 147 -7.19 -4.25 21.00
CA ARG A 147 -7.00 -5.34 21.95
C ARG A 147 -7.88 -5.20 23.19
#